data_747d2ebbb6f101dcbc62c144dcf59bf3
#
_entry.id   747d2ebbb6f101dcbc62c144dcf59bf3
#
_cell.length_a   1.000
_cell.length_b   1.000
_cell.length_c   1.000
_cell.angle_alpha   90.00
_cell.angle_beta   90.00
_cell.angle_gamma   90.00
#
_symmetry.space_group_name_H-M   'P 1'
#
loop_
_entity.id
_entity.type
_entity.pdbx_description
1 polymer ?
#
loop_
_entity_poly.entity_id
_entity_poly.type
_entity_poly.pdbx_seq_one_letter_code
_entity_poly.pdbx_strand_id
1 'polypeptide(L)'
;MEKIPIILLENKKVILTPLLESDFERLFEVASDKMIWVQHPNPDRFKREVFEKYFEGAIQSEGAFLISNAVTGDVIGSTRFYDYDAKARLIKIGYTFFSRVCWGNHFNKEVKWLMLNYAFNYVDKVHFEVGAQNVRSQKAMERLGAEKIFEQEVTYYGELPKHNFVYEMKKGLG
;
A
#
# COMPACT_ATOMS: atom_id res chain seq x y z
N MET A 1 -11.22 3.95 -19.63
CA MET A 1 -10.00 3.32 -19.05
C MET A 1 -10.42 2.47 -17.87
N GLU A 2 -10.08 1.20 -17.88
CA GLU A 2 -10.49 0.26 -16.84
C GLU A 2 -9.49 0.22 -15.66
N LYS A 3 -8.27 0.69 -15.89
CA LYS A 3 -7.22 0.78 -14.87
C LYS A 3 -6.21 1.86 -15.26
N ILE A 4 -5.50 2.39 -14.28
CA ILE A 4 -4.39 3.29 -14.56
C ILE A 4 -3.13 2.47 -14.89
N PRO A 5 -2.28 2.92 -15.82
CA PRO A 5 -1.03 2.22 -16.13
C PRO A 5 -0.11 2.16 -14.91
N ILE A 6 0.56 1.04 -14.70
CA ILE A 6 1.55 0.90 -13.64
C ILE A 6 2.93 0.99 -14.25
N ILE A 7 3.65 2.04 -13.91
CA ILE A 7 4.99 2.35 -14.43
C ILE A 7 5.97 2.53 -13.27
N LEU A 8 7.25 2.56 -13.59
CA LEU A 8 8.28 2.88 -12.60
C LEU A 8 8.06 4.30 -12.06
N LEU A 9 8.03 4.43 -10.74
CA LEU A 9 7.99 5.71 -10.04
C LEU A 9 9.20 5.78 -9.10
N GLU A 10 9.91 6.90 -9.10
CA GLU A 10 11.11 7.00 -8.26
C GLU A 10 11.40 8.43 -7.82
N ASN A 11 12.15 8.53 -6.73
CA ASN A 11 12.80 9.75 -6.28
C ASN A 11 14.17 9.38 -5.70
N LYS A 12 14.82 10.32 -5.01
CA LYS A 12 16.15 10.08 -4.42
C LYS A 12 16.15 9.05 -3.30
N LYS A 13 15.00 8.76 -2.70
CA LYS A 13 14.86 7.89 -1.53
C LYS A 13 14.32 6.51 -1.84
N VAL A 14 13.33 6.41 -2.73
CA VAL A 14 12.63 5.16 -3.03
C VAL A 14 12.45 4.94 -4.52
N ILE A 15 12.38 3.67 -4.91
CA ILE A 15 12.06 3.22 -6.26
C ILE A 15 10.87 2.26 -6.16
N LEU A 16 9.83 2.54 -6.92
CA LEU A 16 8.65 1.68 -7.05
C LEU A 16 8.66 1.07 -8.44
N THR A 17 8.85 -0.23 -8.52
CA THR A 17 8.78 -0.98 -9.79
C THR A 17 7.53 -1.84 -9.83
N PRO A 18 6.87 -1.99 -11.00
CA PRO A 18 5.76 -2.93 -11.10
C PRO A 18 6.16 -4.31 -10.57
N LEU A 19 5.31 -4.88 -9.70
CA LEU A 19 5.60 -6.16 -9.07
C LEU A 19 5.52 -7.30 -10.08
N LEU A 20 6.54 -8.16 -10.09
CA LEU A 20 6.64 -9.34 -10.95
C LEU A 20 6.58 -10.61 -10.12
N GLU A 21 6.11 -11.70 -10.72
CA GLU A 21 6.09 -13.02 -10.06
C GLU A 21 7.48 -13.42 -9.55
N SER A 22 8.53 -13.07 -10.29
CA SER A 22 9.92 -13.33 -9.91
C SER A 22 10.39 -12.58 -8.66
N ASP A 23 9.63 -11.62 -8.17
CA ASP A 23 9.97 -10.85 -6.96
C ASP A 23 9.59 -11.55 -5.66
N PHE A 24 8.89 -12.69 -5.71
CA PHE A 24 8.30 -13.34 -4.53
C PHE A 24 9.31 -13.56 -3.41
N GLU A 25 10.43 -14.23 -3.70
CA GLU A 25 11.38 -14.61 -2.65
C GLU A 25 12.04 -13.38 -2.01
N ARG A 26 12.41 -12.39 -2.81
CA ARG A 26 13.01 -11.15 -2.29
C ARG A 26 12.03 -10.38 -1.40
N LEU A 27 10.77 -10.33 -1.80
CA LEU A 27 9.74 -9.65 -1.03
C LEU A 27 9.35 -10.44 0.21
N PHE A 28 9.26 -11.76 0.12
CA PHE A 28 8.96 -12.61 1.27
C PHE A 28 10.06 -12.54 2.34
N GLU A 29 11.31 -12.39 1.96
CA GLU A 29 12.39 -12.18 2.93
C GLU A 29 12.08 -11.01 3.86
N VAL A 30 11.57 -9.90 3.32
CA VAL A 30 11.09 -8.77 4.12
C VAL A 30 9.83 -9.15 4.92
N ALA A 31 8.85 -9.75 4.26
CA ALA A 31 7.54 -10.05 4.84
C ALA A 31 7.58 -11.13 5.92
N SER A 32 8.62 -11.95 5.98
CA SER A 32 8.77 -13.02 6.98
C SER A 32 8.98 -12.52 8.41
N ASP A 33 9.21 -11.24 8.60
CA ASP A 33 9.30 -10.62 9.93
C ASP A 33 7.90 -10.47 10.54
N LYS A 34 7.60 -11.33 11.52
CA LYS A 34 6.31 -11.35 12.22
C LYS A 34 5.89 -9.97 12.75
N MET A 35 6.84 -9.17 13.21
CA MET A 35 6.56 -7.88 13.85
C MET A 35 6.01 -6.83 12.87
N ILE A 36 6.21 -7.01 11.57
CA ILE A 36 5.62 -6.13 10.55
C ILE A 36 4.09 -6.18 10.63
N TRP A 37 3.52 -7.35 10.90
CA TRP A 37 2.11 -7.64 10.70
C TRP A 37 1.23 -7.51 11.95
N VAL A 38 1.81 -7.23 13.11
CA VAL A 38 1.09 -7.22 14.42
C VAL A 38 -0.16 -6.34 14.40
N GLN A 39 -0.11 -5.18 13.74
CA GLN A 39 -1.25 -4.25 13.65
C GLN A 39 -2.02 -4.34 12.33
N HIS A 40 -1.60 -5.20 11.41
CA HIS A 40 -2.28 -5.38 10.14
C HIS A 40 -3.56 -6.20 10.30
N PRO A 41 -4.51 -6.07 9.35
CA PRO A 41 -5.76 -6.85 9.39
C PRO A 41 -5.54 -8.36 9.45
N ASN A 42 -4.49 -8.86 8.78
CA ASN A 42 -4.09 -10.26 8.86
C ASN A 42 -2.66 -10.35 9.43
N PRO A 43 -2.52 -10.65 10.73
CA PRO A 43 -1.21 -10.72 11.38
C PRO A 43 -0.39 -11.96 11.02
N ASP A 44 -0.94 -12.90 10.27
CA ASP A 44 -0.27 -14.16 9.87
C ASP A 44 0.47 -14.07 8.53
N ARG A 45 0.51 -12.90 7.89
CA ARG A 45 1.17 -12.72 6.58
C ARG A 45 2.69 -12.95 6.60
N PHE A 46 3.29 -13.11 7.78
CA PHE A 46 4.70 -13.53 7.89
C PHE A 46 4.91 -15.02 7.55
N LYS A 47 3.83 -15.80 7.53
CA LYS A 47 3.87 -17.22 7.15
C LYS A 47 3.83 -17.34 5.63
N ARG A 48 4.69 -18.20 5.08
CA ARG A 48 4.81 -18.33 3.61
C ARG A 48 3.48 -18.59 2.92
N GLU A 49 2.71 -19.56 3.41
CA GLU A 49 1.42 -19.94 2.81
C GLU A 49 0.37 -18.83 2.86
N VAL A 50 0.43 -17.97 3.88
CA VAL A 50 -0.46 -16.81 3.99
C VAL A 50 0.03 -15.68 3.07
N PHE A 51 1.33 -15.44 3.03
CA PHE A 51 1.92 -14.43 2.16
C PHE A 51 1.75 -14.78 0.68
N GLU A 52 1.77 -16.05 0.32
CA GLU A 52 1.49 -16.49 -1.06
C GLU A 52 0.12 -15.98 -1.55
N LYS A 53 -0.90 -16.01 -0.70
CA LYS A 53 -2.24 -15.46 -1.01
C LYS A 53 -2.20 -13.95 -1.19
N TYR A 54 -1.52 -13.26 -0.31
CA TYR A 54 -1.31 -11.82 -0.43
C TYR A 54 -0.61 -11.45 -1.74
N PHE A 55 0.46 -12.16 -2.07
CA PHE A 55 1.26 -11.93 -3.26
C PHE A 55 0.49 -12.26 -4.55
N GLU A 56 -0.24 -13.38 -4.56
CA GLU A 56 -1.12 -13.74 -5.68
C GLU A 56 -2.14 -12.64 -5.96
N GLY A 57 -2.80 -12.14 -4.91
CA GLY A 57 -3.72 -11.01 -5.02
C GLY A 57 -3.05 -9.74 -5.55
N ALA A 58 -1.80 -9.49 -5.15
CA ALA A 58 -1.02 -8.37 -5.65
C ALA A 58 -0.75 -8.47 -7.15
N ILE A 59 -0.32 -9.64 -7.62
CA ILE A 59 -0.07 -9.89 -9.05
C ILE A 59 -1.37 -9.75 -9.85
N GLN A 60 -2.46 -10.38 -9.38
CA GLN A 60 -3.75 -10.32 -10.05
C GLN A 60 -4.34 -8.91 -10.13
N SER A 61 -4.04 -8.06 -9.16
CA SER A 61 -4.51 -6.67 -9.16
C SER A 61 -3.95 -5.83 -10.31
N GLU A 62 -2.79 -6.22 -10.84
CA GLU A 62 -2.03 -5.44 -11.84
C GLU A 62 -1.74 -4.00 -11.38
N GLY A 63 -1.80 -3.75 -10.07
CA GLY A 63 -1.61 -2.43 -9.47
C GLY A 63 -0.50 -2.37 -8.42
N ALA A 64 0.19 -3.48 -8.19
CA ALA A 64 1.17 -3.58 -7.12
C ALA A 64 2.57 -3.18 -7.54
N PHE A 65 3.32 -2.64 -6.57
CA PHE A 65 4.72 -2.24 -6.71
C PHE A 65 5.61 -2.96 -5.72
N LEU A 66 6.81 -3.29 -6.16
CA LEU A 66 7.95 -3.58 -5.30
C LEU A 66 8.57 -2.26 -4.89
N ILE A 67 8.85 -2.08 -3.61
CA ILE A 67 9.52 -0.87 -3.11
C ILE A 67 10.97 -1.21 -2.79
N SER A 68 11.89 -0.43 -3.35
CA SER A 68 13.32 -0.55 -3.08
C SER A 68 13.87 0.76 -2.52
N ASN A 69 14.91 0.65 -1.70
CA ASN A 69 15.70 1.78 -1.25
C ASN A 69 16.54 2.29 -2.42
N ALA A 70 16.36 3.54 -2.83
CA ALA A 70 17.06 4.10 -4.00
C ALA A 70 18.57 4.22 -3.82
N VAL A 71 19.04 4.28 -2.56
CA VAL A 71 20.48 4.42 -2.25
C VAL A 71 21.15 3.05 -2.21
N THR A 72 20.56 2.05 -1.56
CA THR A 72 21.16 0.73 -1.34
C THR A 72 20.74 -0.31 -2.36
N GLY A 73 19.58 -0.13 -3.01
CA GLY A 73 18.99 -1.13 -3.89
C GLY A 73 18.23 -2.24 -3.15
N ASP A 74 18.21 -2.21 -1.82
CA ASP A 74 17.52 -3.24 -1.04
C ASP A 74 16.01 -3.18 -1.25
N VAL A 75 15.37 -4.35 -1.36
CA VAL A 75 13.92 -4.47 -1.31
C VAL A 75 13.46 -4.16 0.11
N ILE A 76 12.53 -3.21 0.27
CA ILE A 76 12.08 -2.76 1.58
C ILE A 76 10.58 -2.90 1.81
N GLY A 77 9.80 -3.30 0.82
CA GLY A 77 8.37 -3.49 0.99
C GLY A 77 7.59 -3.55 -0.29
N SER A 78 6.28 -3.37 -0.15
CA SER A 78 5.34 -3.36 -1.28
C SER A 78 4.17 -2.44 -0.98
N THR A 79 3.49 -2.01 -2.04
CA THR A 79 2.27 -1.20 -1.98
C THR A 79 1.46 -1.45 -3.24
N ARG A 80 0.21 -0.98 -3.27
CA ARG A 80 -0.70 -1.34 -4.37
C ARG A 80 -1.70 -0.23 -4.63
N PHE A 81 -1.95 0.04 -5.91
CA PHE A 81 -3.19 0.67 -6.37
C PHE A 81 -4.26 -0.41 -6.58
N TYR A 82 -5.49 -0.14 -6.17
CA TYR A 82 -6.60 -1.07 -6.36
C TYR A 82 -7.94 -0.35 -6.39
N ASP A 83 -8.97 -1.06 -6.83
CA ASP A 83 -10.36 -0.56 -6.90
C ASP A 83 -10.47 0.79 -7.63
N TYR A 84 -9.90 0.84 -8.86
CA TYR A 84 -10.04 2.03 -9.71
C TYR A 84 -11.48 2.18 -10.19
N ASP A 85 -12.07 3.33 -9.92
CA ASP A 85 -13.41 3.72 -10.39
C ASP A 85 -13.28 4.95 -11.29
N ALA A 86 -13.35 4.71 -12.59
CA ALA A 86 -13.21 5.76 -13.59
C ALA A 86 -14.36 6.78 -13.54
N LYS A 87 -15.57 6.32 -13.19
CA LYS A 87 -16.76 7.17 -13.11
C LYS A 87 -16.69 8.10 -11.90
N ALA A 88 -16.31 7.57 -10.75
CA ALA A 88 -16.10 8.34 -9.53
C ALA A 88 -14.78 9.13 -9.54
N ARG A 89 -13.89 8.86 -10.48
CA ARG A 89 -12.53 9.37 -10.56
C ARG A 89 -11.77 9.14 -9.24
N LEU A 90 -11.79 7.89 -8.81
CA LEU A 90 -11.29 7.43 -7.51
C LEU A 90 -10.40 6.21 -7.68
N ILE A 91 -9.33 6.13 -6.89
CA ILE A 91 -8.54 4.91 -6.72
C ILE A 91 -8.17 4.74 -5.26
N LYS A 92 -7.88 3.51 -4.85
CA LYS A 92 -7.39 3.20 -3.52
C LYS A 92 -5.90 2.89 -3.54
N ILE A 93 -5.21 3.25 -2.47
CA ILE A 93 -3.84 2.86 -2.19
C ILE A 93 -3.84 2.07 -0.88
N GLY A 94 -3.19 0.92 -0.87
CA GLY A 94 -3.12 0.11 0.32
C GLY A 94 -2.27 -1.14 0.16
N TYR A 95 -2.52 -2.13 1.00
CA TYR A 95 -1.72 -3.35 1.09
C TYR A 95 -0.23 -3.05 1.29
N THR A 96 0.06 -1.94 1.99
CA THR A 96 1.42 -1.42 2.16
C THR A 96 2.09 -2.04 3.37
N PHE A 97 3.32 -2.49 3.20
CA PHE A 97 4.17 -2.84 4.33
C PHE A 97 5.62 -2.46 4.04
N PHE A 98 6.39 -2.27 5.10
CA PHE A 98 7.80 -1.92 5.04
C PHE A 98 8.61 -2.75 6.00
N SER A 99 9.86 -3.04 5.63
CA SER A 99 10.86 -3.51 6.59
C SER A 99 10.90 -2.58 7.80
N ARG A 100 11.02 -3.16 9.00
CA ARG A 100 11.03 -2.36 10.26
C ARG A 100 12.14 -1.33 10.33
N VAL A 101 13.28 -1.57 9.68
CA VAL A 101 14.37 -0.60 9.62
C VAL A 101 13.97 0.70 8.92
N CYS A 102 12.90 0.68 8.14
CA CYS A 102 12.38 1.85 7.43
C CYS A 102 11.37 2.65 8.26
N TRP A 103 10.90 2.09 9.39
CA TRP A 103 9.89 2.77 10.21
C TRP A 103 10.47 4.02 10.87
N GLY A 104 9.71 5.11 10.83
CA GLY A 104 10.15 6.39 11.39
C GLY A 104 11.12 7.19 10.53
N ASN A 105 11.50 6.67 9.36
CA ASN A 105 12.48 7.30 8.47
C ASN A 105 11.85 7.92 7.21
N HIS A 106 10.55 8.22 7.24
CA HIS A 106 9.80 8.89 6.16
C HIS A 106 9.67 8.11 4.84
N PHE A 107 10.04 6.82 4.77
CA PHE A 107 9.89 6.01 3.56
C PHE A 107 8.42 5.91 3.12
N ASN A 108 7.51 5.67 4.07
CA ASN A 108 6.09 5.57 3.75
C ASN A 108 5.55 6.88 3.17
N LYS A 109 5.95 8.01 3.74
CA LYS A 109 5.56 9.34 3.26
C LYS A 109 6.03 9.57 1.82
N GLU A 110 7.29 9.24 1.52
CA GLU A 110 7.85 9.39 0.18
C GLU A 110 7.14 8.51 -0.85
N VAL A 111 6.86 7.26 -0.48
CA VAL A 111 6.10 6.34 -1.34
C VAL A 111 4.70 6.87 -1.61
N LYS A 112 3.99 7.31 -0.58
CA LYS A 112 2.62 7.82 -0.72
C LYS A 112 2.58 9.06 -1.62
N TRP A 113 3.52 9.99 -1.46
CA TRP A 113 3.56 11.18 -2.31
C TRP A 113 3.86 10.86 -3.78
N LEU A 114 4.77 9.91 -4.06
CA LEU A 114 5.00 9.44 -5.42
C LEU A 114 3.72 8.87 -6.04
N MET A 115 3.02 8.03 -5.29
CA MET A 115 1.79 7.39 -5.76
C MET A 115 0.65 8.40 -5.93
N LEU A 116 0.47 9.32 -4.98
CA LEU A 116 -0.54 10.37 -5.06
C LEU A 116 -0.32 11.27 -6.26
N ASN A 117 0.90 11.77 -6.44
CA ASN A 117 1.22 12.64 -7.57
C ASN A 117 0.96 11.95 -8.91
N TYR A 118 1.29 10.68 -9.01
CA TYR A 118 1.01 9.89 -10.22
C TYR A 118 -0.49 9.67 -10.40
N ALA A 119 -1.19 9.22 -9.36
CA ALA A 119 -2.62 8.93 -9.43
C ALA A 119 -3.45 10.15 -9.83
N PHE A 120 -3.09 11.34 -9.36
CA PHE A 120 -3.82 12.56 -9.67
C PHE A 120 -3.75 13.02 -11.13
N ASN A 121 -2.99 12.33 -11.98
CA ASN A 121 -3.10 12.48 -13.42
C ASN A 121 -4.36 11.81 -13.99
N TYR A 122 -4.96 10.89 -13.22
CA TYR A 122 -6.08 10.04 -13.67
C TYR A 122 -7.33 10.19 -12.82
N VAL A 123 -7.18 10.53 -11.54
CA VAL A 123 -8.28 10.61 -10.57
C VAL A 123 -8.27 11.94 -9.82
N ASP A 124 -9.38 12.25 -9.17
CA ASP A 124 -9.52 13.44 -8.34
C ASP A 124 -9.47 13.12 -6.85
N LYS A 125 -9.64 11.86 -6.50
CA LYS A 125 -9.65 11.38 -5.11
C LYS A 125 -8.86 10.09 -4.98
N VAL A 126 -8.18 9.95 -3.84
CA VAL A 126 -7.51 8.71 -3.45
C VAL A 126 -8.02 8.34 -2.06
N HIS A 127 -8.43 7.09 -1.90
CA HIS A 127 -8.85 6.55 -0.61
C HIS A 127 -7.81 5.57 -0.05
N PHE A 128 -7.74 5.56 1.28
CA PHE A 128 -6.93 4.62 2.05
C PHE A 128 -7.84 3.92 3.05
N GLU A 129 -7.87 2.61 3.02
CA GLU A 129 -8.58 1.80 4.01
C GLU A 129 -7.59 1.38 5.09
N VAL A 130 -7.84 1.80 6.34
CA VAL A 130 -6.92 1.57 7.46
C VAL A 130 -7.66 0.82 8.55
N GLY A 131 -7.11 -0.29 9.01
CA GLY A 131 -7.71 -1.06 10.10
C GLY A 131 -7.90 -0.23 11.37
N ALA A 132 -9.04 -0.38 12.02
CA ALA A 132 -9.35 0.34 13.26
C ALA A 132 -8.36 0.04 14.40
N GLN A 133 -7.65 -1.10 14.32
CA GLN A 133 -6.61 -1.49 15.27
C GLN A 133 -5.20 -1.08 14.83
N ASN A 134 -5.05 -0.58 13.59
CA ASN A 134 -3.75 -0.21 13.04
C ASN A 134 -3.42 1.26 13.32
N VAL A 135 -3.06 1.54 14.57
CA VAL A 135 -2.78 2.90 15.05
C VAL A 135 -1.61 3.54 14.29
N ARG A 136 -0.59 2.77 13.95
CA ARG A 136 0.57 3.28 13.17
C ARG A 136 0.14 3.81 11.80
N SER A 137 -0.70 3.07 11.09
CA SER A 137 -1.21 3.52 9.78
C SER A 137 -2.14 4.71 9.91
N GLN A 138 -2.95 4.77 10.95
CA GLN A 138 -3.82 5.93 11.21
C GLN A 138 -2.99 7.21 11.42
N LYS A 139 -1.91 7.12 12.20
CA LYS A 139 -1.00 8.24 12.40
C LYS A 139 -0.28 8.64 11.11
N ALA A 140 0.07 7.66 10.27
CA ALA A 140 0.68 7.94 8.96
C ALA A 140 -0.29 8.71 8.06
N MET A 141 -1.58 8.38 8.08
CA MET A 141 -2.61 9.12 7.32
C MET A 141 -2.77 10.56 7.83
N GLU A 142 -2.79 10.77 9.13
CA GLU A 142 -2.83 12.10 9.73
C GLU A 142 -1.63 12.96 9.31
N ARG A 143 -0.43 12.38 9.35
CA ARG A 143 0.80 13.08 8.93
C ARG A 143 0.81 13.41 7.44
N LEU A 144 0.15 12.58 6.62
CA LEU A 144 0.01 12.81 5.19
C LEU A 144 -0.97 13.95 4.90
N GLY A 145 -1.85 14.27 5.85
CA GLY A 145 -2.91 15.27 5.69
C GLY A 145 -4.19 14.68 5.13
N ALA A 146 -4.35 13.36 5.15
CA ALA A 146 -5.58 12.70 4.73
C ALA A 146 -6.69 12.91 5.74
N GLU A 147 -7.91 13.06 5.26
CA GLU A 147 -9.11 13.25 6.07
C GLU A 147 -9.85 11.93 6.29
N LYS A 148 -10.15 11.59 7.53
CA LYS A 148 -11.02 10.45 7.84
C LYS A 148 -12.46 10.81 7.48
N ILE A 149 -13.04 10.12 6.50
CA ILE A 149 -14.35 10.46 5.96
C ILE A 149 -15.47 9.52 6.43
N PHE A 150 -15.17 8.25 6.68
CA PHE A 150 -16.15 7.31 7.23
C PHE A 150 -15.48 6.04 7.76
N GLU A 151 -16.30 5.18 8.36
CA GLU A 151 -15.92 3.86 8.86
C GLU A 151 -16.75 2.79 8.14
N GLN A 152 -16.17 1.62 7.93
CA GLN A 152 -16.86 0.51 7.27
C GLN A 152 -16.31 -0.84 7.73
N GLU A 153 -17.13 -1.89 7.55
CA GLU A 153 -16.62 -3.26 7.63
C GLU A 153 -16.15 -3.71 6.26
N VAL A 154 -14.98 -4.33 6.23
CA VAL A 154 -14.38 -4.89 5.01
C VAL A 154 -14.09 -6.36 5.25
N THR A 155 -14.48 -7.20 4.29
CA THR A 155 -14.15 -8.62 4.30
C THR A 155 -13.09 -8.88 3.25
N TYR A 156 -11.85 -9.18 3.70
CA TYR A 156 -10.79 -9.61 2.82
C TYR A 156 -11.00 -11.08 2.46
N TYR A 157 -10.55 -11.46 1.26
CA TYR A 157 -10.73 -12.82 0.75
C TYR A 157 -10.30 -13.88 1.79
N GLY A 158 -11.26 -14.78 2.15
CA GLY A 158 -11.00 -15.85 3.11
C GLY A 158 -10.84 -15.43 4.56
N GLU A 159 -11.16 -14.18 4.90
CA GLU A 159 -11.01 -13.64 6.26
C GLU A 159 -12.35 -13.22 6.87
N LEU A 160 -12.36 -13.06 8.20
CA LEU A 160 -13.50 -12.50 8.92
C LEU A 160 -13.60 -11.00 8.64
N PRO A 161 -14.83 -10.42 8.72
CA PRO A 161 -15.01 -8.98 8.56
C PRO A 161 -14.15 -8.19 9.53
N LYS A 162 -13.56 -7.09 9.05
CA LYS A 162 -12.74 -6.17 9.84
C LYS A 162 -13.33 -4.76 9.77
N HIS A 163 -13.24 -4.03 10.88
CA HIS A 163 -13.62 -2.63 10.93
C HIS A 163 -12.47 -1.77 10.43
N ASN A 164 -12.75 -0.93 9.44
CA ASN A 164 -11.77 -0.04 8.83
C ASN A 164 -12.23 1.41 8.87
N PHE A 165 -11.26 2.30 8.99
CA PHE A 165 -11.44 3.73 8.74
C PHE A 165 -11.05 4.03 7.30
N VAL A 166 -11.82 4.90 6.63
CA VAL A 166 -11.50 5.34 5.27
C VAL A 166 -11.02 6.79 5.32
N TYR A 167 -9.83 7.01 4.80
CA TYR A 167 -9.21 8.34 4.66
C TYR A 167 -9.23 8.76 3.20
N GLU A 168 -9.37 10.07 2.96
CA GLU A 168 -9.41 10.65 1.61
C GLU A 168 -8.36 11.72 1.43
N MET A 169 -7.68 11.68 0.27
CA MET A 169 -6.88 12.78 -0.27
C MET A 169 -7.52 13.25 -1.55
N LYS A 170 -7.69 14.56 -1.69
CA LYS A 170 -8.21 15.20 -2.90
C LYS A 170 -7.09 15.85 -3.70
N LYS A 171 -7.23 15.81 -5.02
CA LYS A 171 -6.31 16.50 -5.93
C LYS A 171 -6.26 17.99 -5.60
N GLY A 172 -5.06 18.54 -5.60
CA GLY A 172 -4.84 19.98 -5.35
C GLY A 172 -4.73 20.39 -3.90
N LEU A 173 -4.77 19.45 -2.94
CA LEU A 173 -4.60 19.71 -1.51
C LEU A 173 -3.22 19.34 -0.95
N GLY A 174 -2.32 18.93 -1.81
CA GLY A 174 -0.97 18.51 -1.42
C GLY A 174 0.06 19.61 -1.48
#